data_2a3e4ad8ea43bfdf60d8c48c222e3b4a
#
_entry.id   2a3e4ad8ea43bfdf60d8c48c222e3b4a
#
_cell.length_a   1.000
_cell.length_b   1.000
_cell.length_c   1.000
_cell.angle_alpha   90.00
_cell.angle_beta   90.00
_cell.angle_gamma   90.00
#
_symmetry.space_group_name_H-M   'P 1'
#
loop_
_entity.id
_entity.type
_entity.pdbx_description
1 polymer ?
#
loop_
_entity_poly.entity_id
_entity_poly.type
_entity_poly.pdbx_seq_one_letter_code
_entity_poly.pdbx_strand_id
1 'polypeptide(L)'
;MGNTEKLAEFASESTYSSLPEVVVKEAKRIVLESIAVMVLGSKLKLGRTIGDVLTKGKESSEAILIGRSERRSLRTAAFYNTAIADCNDSAGGYYRGTFHP
;
A
#
# COMPACT_ATOMS: atom_id res chain seq x y z
N MET A 1 -16.00 13.83 -24.39
CA MET A 1 -15.62 12.96 -23.26
C MET A 1 -14.56 13.67 -22.42
N GLY A 2 -14.84 13.84 -21.16
CA GLY A 2 -13.91 14.46 -20.21
C GLY A 2 -12.72 13.55 -19.85
N ASN A 3 -11.71 14.11 -19.18
CA ASN A 3 -10.53 13.34 -18.76
C ASN A 3 -10.89 12.25 -17.74
N THR A 4 -11.82 12.52 -16.84
CA THR A 4 -12.30 11.55 -15.85
C THR A 4 -12.96 10.35 -16.52
N GLU A 5 -13.79 10.59 -17.54
CA GLU A 5 -14.45 9.53 -18.29
C GLU A 5 -13.45 8.66 -19.04
N LYS A 6 -12.45 9.28 -19.69
CA LYS A 6 -11.36 8.55 -20.36
C LYS A 6 -10.57 7.67 -19.41
N LEU A 7 -10.27 8.16 -18.20
CA LEU A 7 -9.58 7.37 -17.19
C LEU A 7 -10.43 6.22 -16.67
N ALA A 8 -11.73 6.46 -16.46
CA ALA A 8 -12.66 5.43 -16.03
C ALA A 8 -12.82 4.33 -17.08
N GLU A 9 -12.96 4.72 -18.37
CA GLU A 9 -13.02 3.79 -19.49
C GLU A 9 -11.75 2.95 -19.57
N PHE A 10 -10.58 3.59 -19.58
CA PHE A 10 -9.28 2.90 -19.56
C PHE A 10 -9.18 1.90 -18.38
N ALA A 11 -9.55 2.31 -17.18
CA ALA A 11 -9.48 1.45 -16.00
C ALA A 11 -10.44 0.26 -16.10
N SER A 12 -11.66 0.47 -16.63
CA SER A 12 -12.68 -0.59 -16.76
C SER A 12 -12.38 -1.60 -17.86
N GLU A 13 -11.69 -1.18 -18.91
CA GLU A 13 -11.35 -2.02 -20.06
C GLU A 13 -9.99 -2.69 -19.94
N SER A 14 -9.11 -2.20 -19.04
CA SER A 14 -7.78 -2.77 -18.84
C SER A 14 -7.86 -4.14 -18.18
N THR A 15 -7.16 -5.10 -18.77
CA THR A 15 -6.99 -6.45 -18.23
C THR A 15 -5.50 -6.75 -18.11
N TYR A 16 -5.13 -7.73 -17.28
CA TYR A 16 -3.73 -8.14 -17.15
C TYR A 16 -3.10 -8.47 -18.51
N SER A 17 -3.85 -9.18 -19.36
CA SER A 17 -3.38 -9.60 -20.70
C SER A 17 -3.23 -8.43 -21.70
N SER A 18 -3.90 -7.30 -21.45
CA SER A 18 -3.79 -6.11 -22.30
C SER A 18 -2.61 -5.20 -21.93
N LEU A 19 -1.99 -5.44 -20.76
CA LEU A 19 -0.87 -4.62 -20.31
C LEU A 19 0.43 -5.02 -21.03
N PRO A 20 1.22 -4.04 -21.55
CA PRO A 20 2.55 -4.31 -22.05
C PRO A 20 3.45 -4.95 -21.00
N GLU A 21 4.34 -5.85 -21.41
CA GLU A 21 5.26 -6.54 -20.49
C GLU A 21 6.10 -5.58 -19.64
N VAL A 22 6.54 -4.47 -20.22
CA VAL A 22 7.31 -3.44 -19.49
C VAL A 22 6.50 -2.81 -18.37
N VAL A 23 5.20 -2.62 -18.56
CA VAL A 23 4.29 -2.08 -17.54
C VAL A 23 4.11 -3.08 -16.41
N VAL A 24 3.90 -4.35 -16.73
CA VAL A 24 3.78 -5.42 -15.72
C VAL A 24 5.05 -5.55 -14.89
N LYS A 25 6.21 -5.51 -15.54
CA LYS A 25 7.51 -5.56 -14.85
C LYS A 25 7.70 -4.39 -13.89
N GLU A 26 7.37 -3.18 -14.35
CA GLU A 26 7.47 -1.98 -13.52
C GLU A 26 6.47 -1.99 -12.34
N ALA A 27 5.24 -2.44 -12.57
CA ALA A 27 4.25 -2.61 -11.50
C ALA A 27 4.74 -3.59 -10.41
N LYS A 28 5.33 -4.71 -10.80
CA LYS A 28 5.93 -5.66 -9.87
C LYS A 28 7.06 -5.04 -9.04
N ARG A 29 7.91 -4.22 -9.68
CA ARG A 29 8.98 -3.50 -9.00
C ARG A 29 8.42 -2.52 -7.96
N ILE A 30 7.39 -1.76 -8.32
CA ILE A 30 6.73 -0.81 -7.41
C ILE A 30 6.08 -1.52 -6.22
N VAL A 31 5.40 -2.64 -6.45
CA VAL A 31 4.81 -3.45 -5.36
C VAL A 31 5.91 -3.95 -4.41
N LEU A 32 7.01 -4.48 -4.94
CA LEU A 32 8.13 -4.95 -4.12
C LEU A 32 8.74 -3.82 -3.30
N GLU A 33 8.96 -2.66 -3.90
CA GLU A 33 9.45 -1.46 -3.22
C GLU A 33 8.50 -1.04 -2.08
N SER A 34 7.20 -1.00 -2.36
CA SER A 34 6.19 -0.64 -1.36
C SER A 34 6.20 -1.60 -0.16
N ILE A 35 6.29 -2.90 -0.40
CA ILE A 35 6.40 -3.90 0.67
C ILE A 35 7.69 -3.70 1.49
N ALA A 36 8.82 -3.46 0.83
CA ALA A 36 10.09 -3.20 1.51
C ALA A 36 10.01 -1.96 2.41
N VAL A 37 9.41 -0.88 1.93
CA VAL A 37 9.19 0.36 2.70
C VAL A 37 8.27 0.11 3.89
N MET A 38 7.21 -0.68 3.74
CA MET A 38 6.33 -1.05 4.84
C MET A 38 7.08 -1.88 5.90
N VAL A 39 7.88 -2.85 5.50
CA VAL A 39 8.70 -3.64 6.44
C VAL A 39 9.66 -2.74 7.21
N LEU A 40 10.34 -1.82 6.54
CA LEU A 40 11.20 -0.83 7.19
C LEU A 40 10.41 0.04 8.16
N GLY A 41 9.29 0.62 7.72
CA GLY A 41 8.41 1.46 8.53
C GLY A 41 7.91 0.76 9.79
N SER A 42 7.63 -0.55 9.72
CA SER A 42 7.21 -1.35 10.87
C SER A 42 8.27 -1.43 11.98
N LYS A 43 9.54 -1.22 11.64
CA LYS A 43 10.66 -1.26 12.59
C LYS A 43 11.01 0.10 13.17
N LEU A 44 10.55 1.18 12.58
CA LEU A 44 10.74 2.52 13.09
C LEU A 44 9.91 2.76 14.35
N LYS A 45 10.33 3.71 15.19
CA LYS A 45 9.65 4.03 16.45
C LYS A 45 8.19 4.35 16.23
N LEU A 46 7.88 5.19 15.24
CA LEU A 46 6.50 5.58 14.92
C LEU A 46 5.66 4.37 14.50
N GLY A 47 6.15 3.54 13.59
CA GLY A 47 5.44 2.34 13.13
C GLY A 47 5.17 1.35 14.26
N ARG A 48 6.13 1.15 15.17
CA ARG A 48 5.93 0.33 16.37
C ARG A 48 4.84 0.92 17.27
N THR A 49 4.90 2.21 17.55
CA THR A 49 3.91 2.90 18.40
C THR A 49 2.49 2.78 17.82
N ILE A 50 2.33 3.01 16.52
CA ILE A 50 1.04 2.85 15.83
C ILE A 50 0.55 1.40 15.97
N GLY A 51 1.41 0.43 15.69
CA GLY A 51 1.09 -0.99 15.82
C GLY A 51 0.67 -1.38 17.23
N ASP A 52 1.38 -0.92 18.24
CA ASP A 52 1.08 -1.20 19.64
C ASP A 52 -0.28 -0.61 20.09
N VAL A 53 -0.65 0.54 19.56
CA VAL A 53 -1.98 1.14 19.82
C VAL A 53 -3.08 0.35 19.11
N LEU A 54 -2.88 0.04 17.84
CA LEU A 54 -3.90 -0.64 17.02
C LEU A 54 -4.09 -2.12 17.36
N THR A 55 -3.17 -2.72 18.08
CA THR A 55 -3.27 -4.13 18.51
C THR A 55 -3.82 -4.30 19.92
N LYS A 56 -4.19 -3.21 20.58
CA LYS A 56 -4.92 -3.26 21.85
C LYS A 56 -6.36 -3.71 21.61
N GLY A 57 -6.85 -4.59 22.50
CA GLY A 57 -8.20 -5.10 22.42
C GLY A 57 -8.38 -6.27 21.44
N LYS A 58 -9.63 -6.69 21.28
CA LYS A 58 -10.01 -7.82 20.44
C LYS A 58 -10.75 -7.33 19.21
N GLU A 59 -10.41 -7.89 18.08
CA GLU A 59 -11.13 -7.71 16.82
C GLU A 59 -10.92 -8.94 15.90
N SER A 60 -11.54 -8.96 14.72
CA SER A 60 -11.39 -10.05 13.76
C SER A 60 -9.93 -10.19 13.29
N SER A 61 -9.53 -11.41 12.90
CA SER A 61 -8.19 -11.76 12.44
C SER A 61 -8.19 -12.02 10.93
N GLU A 62 -8.60 -11.02 10.15
CA GLU A 62 -8.83 -11.17 8.71
C GLU A 62 -7.57 -10.93 7.88
N ALA A 63 -6.73 -9.98 8.29
CA ALA A 63 -5.58 -9.53 7.49
C ALA A 63 -4.30 -9.38 8.32
N ILE A 64 -3.18 -9.47 7.66
CA ILE A 64 -1.86 -9.34 8.30
C ILE A 64 -1.48 -7.87 8.51
N LEU A 65 -0.75 -7.61 9.57
CA LEU A 65 0.00 -6.38 9.78
C LEU A 65 1.44 -6.62 9.31
N ILE A 66 1.85 -5.97 8.25
CA ILE A 66 3.18 -6.19 7.66
C ILE A 66 4.28 -5.89 8.68
N GLY A 67 5.22 -6.84 8.84
CA GLY A 67 6.31 -6.73 9.82
C GLY A 67 5.93 -7.08 11.26
N ARG A 68 4.69 -7.51 11.51
CA ARG A 68 4.20 -7.97 12.81
C ARG A 68 3.61 -9.38 12.69
N SER A 69 3.46 -10.06 13.83
CA SER A 69 2.85 -11.40 13.87
C SER A 69 1.33 -11.37 14.00
N GLU A 70 0.77 -10.24 14.42
CA GLU A 70 -0.65 -10.10 14.67
C GLU A 70 -1.44 -9.97 13.37
N ARG A 71 -2.64 -10.48 13.41
CA ARG A 71 -3.68 -10.26 12.39
C ARG A 71 -4.79 -9.42 13.00
N ARG A 72 -5.41 -8.58 12.18
CA ARG A 72 -6.48 -7.68 12.60
C ARG A 72 -7.56 -7.61 11.52
N SER A 73 -8.63 -6.86 11.80
CA SER A 73 -9.67 -6.59 10.81
C SER A 73 -9.08 -5.96 9.54
N LEU A 74 -9.78 -6.09 8.43
CA LEU A 74 -9.37 -5.48 7.16
C LEU A 74 -9.13 -3.97 7.31
N ARG A 75 -9.99 -3.28 8.06
CA ARG A 75 -9.85 -1.84 8.30
C ARG A 75 -8.58 -1.50 9.05
N THR A 76 -8.32 -2.18 10.16
CA THR A 76 -7.11 -1.95 10.98
C THR A 76 -5.85 -2.28 10.19
N ALA A 77 -5.84 -3.39 9.47
CA ALA A 77 -4.70 -3.79 8.65
C ALA A 77 -4.43 -2.78 7.52
N ALA A 78 -5.46 -2.31 6.82
CA ALA A 78 -5.32 -1.29 5.79
C ALA A 78 -4.75 0.01 6.36
N PHE A 79 -5.27 0.48 7.48
CA PHE A 79 -4.77 1.68 8.15
C PHE A 79 -3.30 1.52 8.58
N TYR A 80 -2.98 0.44 9.28
CA TYR A 80 -1.61 0.20 9.76
C TYR A 80 -0.62 0.08 8.61
N ASN A 81 -0.90 -0.76 7.62
CA ASN A 81 0.00 -1.01 6.50
C ASN A 81 0.25 0.27 5.68
N THR A 82 -0.76 1.10 5.50
CA THR A 82 -0.62 2.41 4.85
C THR A 82 0.23 3.36 5.69
N ALA A 83 -0.02 3.43 6.99
CA ALA A 83 0.72 4.31 7.91
C ALA A 83 2.22 3.96 7.96
N ILE A 84 2.58 2.68 8.01
CA ILE A 84 3.99 2.28 8.03
C ILE A 84 4.68 2.50 6.68
N ALA A 85 3.95 2.49 5.57
CA ALA A 85 4.50 2.84 4.26
C ALA A 85 5.01 4.28 4.23
N ASP A 86 4.41 5.17 5.00
CA ASP A 86 4.72 6.60 5.02
C ASP A 86 5.66 7.03 6.16
N CYS A 87 5.94 6.14 7.11
CA CYS A 87 6.72 6.45 8.32
C CYS A 87 8.13 7.00 8.07
N ASN A 88 8.75 6.68 6.96
CA ASN A 88 10.11 7.13 6.61
C ASN A 88 10.18 8.05 5.40
N ASP A 89 9.02 8.47 4.90
CA ASP A 89 8.87 9.38 3.74
C ASP A 89 9.67 8.95 2.50
N SER A 90 9.81 7.65 2.28
CA SER A 90 10.56 7.09 1.15
C SER A 90 9.69 6.31 0.16
N ALA A 91 8.38 6.37 0.30
CA ALA A 91 7.48 5.78 -0.68
C ALA A 91 7.58 6.50 -2.03
N GLY A 92 7.54 5.74 -3.11
CA GLY A 92 7.54 6.28 -4.46
C GLY A 92 6.36 7.21 -4.71
N GLY A 93 6.55 8.16 -5.60
CA GLY A 93 5.52 9.11 -5.97
C GLY A 93 5.55 9.45 -7.45
N TYR A 94 4.46 10.01 -7.94
CA TYR A 94 4.39 10.50 -9.32
C TYR A 94 5.02 11.89 -9.42
N TYR A 95 6.03 12.06 -10.28
CA TYR A 95 6.86 13.27 -10.36
C TYR A 95 6.10 14.56 -10.76
N ARG A 96 4.93 14.44 -11.38
CA ARG A 96 4.06 15.58 -11.75
C ARG A 96 2.91 15.82 -10.77
N GLY A 97 2.87 15.09 -9.67
CA GLY A 97 1.84 15.22 -8.64
C GLY A 97 2.36 14.72 -7.30
N THR A 98 1.68 15.07 -6.23
CA THR A 98 2.02 14.69 -4.86
C THR A 98 1.16 13.53 -4.38
N PHE A 99 1.11 12.45 -5.15
CA PHE A 99 0.39 11.23 -4.76
C PHE A 99 1.27 9.99 -4.94
N HIS A 100 1.02 9.00 -4.12
CA HIS A 100 1.72 7.72 -4.13
C HIS A 100 0.97 6.68 -4.96
N PRO A 101 1.68 5.77 -5.65
CA PRO A 101 1.05 4.68 -6.39
C PRO A 101 0.33 3.68 -5.50
#